data_e271355cc8b8b1a8e2c28f7d83c7b1ef
#
_entry.id   e271355cc8b8b1a8e2c28f7d83c7b1ef
#
_cell.length_a   1.000
_cell.length_b   1.000
_cell.length_c   1.000
_cell.angle_alpha   90.00
_cell.angle_beta   90.00
_cell.angle_gamma   90.00
#
_symmetry.space_group_name_H-M   'P 1'
#
loop_
_entity.id
_entity.type
_entity.pdbx_description
1 polymer ?
#
loop_
_entity_poly.entity_id
_entity_poly.type
_entity_poly.pdbx_seq_one_letter_code
_entity_poly.pdbx_strand_id
1 'polypeptide(L)'
;MSHALLLPLTQPRIIQTAAEEPQQKFSLEGTNLIVDANSYYAEWVYDGIQKIGNLATLISEKNMTAANVAIANISWAVMIETVSKILPNFDPNKKNILVCGETRNQALENPGAPWTTAKLVELTRRYIASANLIVKEKYGKGFDKVVLCGSIPSDGKTSPDGETIVKTANQNMLAFDAYCRDRATLASLGADVFADFRTVHPEYFGGDGWDNEPGFWAQKGVTVKETTGALTHPLGAAREAFADTIAQAIKRLEA
;
A
#
# COMPACT_ATOMS: atom_id res chain seq x y z
N MET A 1 53.60 -32.91 -50.15
CA MET A 1 52.61 -33.75 -49.40
C MET A 1 52.00 -32.89 -48.30
N SER A 2 50.80 -32.40 -48.54
CA SER A 2 50.08 -31.55 -47.57
C SER A 2 49.14 -32.42 -46.76
N HIS A 3 49.32 -32.48 -45.46
CA HIS A 3 48.40 -33.12 -44.56
C HIS A 3 47.32 -32.08 -44.11
N ALA A 4 46.07 -32.30 -44.57
CA ALA A 4 44.91 -31.55 -44.08
C ALA A 4 44.49 -32.13 -42.74
N LEU A 5 44.54 -31.30 -41.69
CA LEU A 5 43.93 -31.61 -40.38
C LEU A 5 42.39 -31.45 -40.47
N LEU A 6 41.67 -32.55 -40.30
CA LEU A 6 40.23 -32.56 -40.11
C LEU A 6 39.94 -32.24 -38.62
N LEU A 7 39.31 -31.09 -38.35
CA LEU A 7 38.76 -30.75 -37.06
C LEU A 7 37.43 -31.46 -36.85
N PRO A 8 37.15 -32.02 -35.67
CA PRO A 8 35.87 -32.67 -35.40
C PRO A 8 34.75 -31.65 -35.28
N LEU A 9 33.65 -31.88 -36.01
CA LEU A 9 32.40 -31.15 -35.88
C LEU A 9 31.79 -31.39 -34.50
N THR A 10 31.80 -30.37 -33.66
CA THR A 10 31.07 -30.39 -32.37
C THR A 10 29.57 -30.31 -32.64
N GLN A 11 28.87 -31.37 -32.26
CA GLN A 11 27.38 -31.37 -32.30
C GLN A 11 26.83 -30.27 -31.38
N PRO A 12 25.76 -29.57 -31.79
CA PRO A 12 25.11 -28.59 -30.92
C PRO A 12 24.50 -29.30 -29.71
N ARG A 13 24.91 -28.89 -28.51
CA ARG A 13 24.25 -29.28 -27.26
C ARG A 13 22.84 -28.70 -27.27
N ILE A 14 21.85 -29.56 -27.30
CA ILE A 14 20.45 -29.19 -27.02
C ILE A 14 20.41 -28.82 -25.53
N ILE A 15 20.29 -27.52 -25.25
CA ILE A 15 19.99 -27.03 -23.92
C ILE A 15 18.49 -27.36 -23.70
N GLN A 16 18.21 -28.42 -23.00
CA GLN A 16 16.87 -28.63 -22.45
C GLN A 16 16.62 -27.50 -21.47
N THR A 17 15.75 -26.56 -21.87
CA THR A 17 15.14 -25.62 -20.93
C THR A 17 14.33 -26.45 -19.94
N ALA A 18 14.74 -26.43 -18.66
CA ALA A 18 13.95 -27.00 -17.59
C ALA A 18 12.54 -26.39 -17.69
N ALA A 19 11.52 -27.23 -17.79
CA ALA A 19 10.14 -26.80 -17.70
C ALA A 19 10.00 -26.02 -16.39
N GLU A 20 9.57 -24.75 -16.45
CA GLU A 20 9.24 -23.98 -15.26
C GLU A 20 8.13 -24.75 -14.53
N GLU A 21 8.42 -25.17 -13.31
CA GLU A 21 7.38 -25.74 -12.45
C GLU A 21 6.26 -24.70 -12.32
N PRO A 22 4.98 -25.12 -12.43
CA PRO A 22 3.88 -24.18 -12.28
C PRO A 22 3.99 -23.50 -10.93
N GLN A 23 4.20 -22.19 -10.91
CA GLN A 23 4.26 -21.40 -9.68
C GLN A 23 2.96 -21.65 -8.91
N GLN A 24 3.07 -22.21 -7.74
CA GLN A 24 1.92 -22.46 -6.88
C GLN A 24 1.24 -21.12 -6.59
N LYS A 25 -0.01 -20.97 -7.00
CA LYS A 25 -0.81 -19.76 -6.76
C LYS A 25 -0.85 -19.43 -5.27
N PHE A 26 -0.74 -18.14 -4.94
CA PHE A 26 -0.87 -17.72 -3.56
C PHE A 26 -2.29 -17.96 -3.09
N SER A 27 -2.48 -18.56 -1.92
CA SER A 27 -3.78 -18.74 -1.29
C SER A 27 -3.92 -17.83 -0.09
N LEU A 28 -5.05 -17.17 0.03
CA LEU A 28 -5.43 -16.33 1.18
C LEU A 28 -5.92 -17.14 2.38
N GLU A 29 -6.27 -18.42 2.18
CA GLU A 29 -6.83 -19.27 3.25
C GLU A 29 -5.88 -19.36 4.44
N GLY A 30 -6.39 -19.03 5.62
CA GLY A 30 -5.66 -19.10 6.89
C GLY A 30 -4.49 -18.13 7.04
N THR A 31 -4.36 -17.12 6.15
CA THR A 31 -3.27 -16.15 6.24
C THR A 31 -3.42 -15.20 7.42
N ASN A 32 -2.34 -14.54 7.77
CA ASN A 32 -2.30 -13.50 8.80
C ASN A 32 -2.12 -12.13 8.15
N LEU A 33 -3.04 -11.22 8.40
CA LEU A 33 -3.05 -9.86 7.88
C LEU A 33 -2.57 -8.88 8.94
N ILE A 34 -1.57 -8.08 8.63
CA ILE A 34 -1.09 -7.00 9.50
C ILE A 34 -1.28 -5.68 8.76
N VAL A 35 -2.07 -4.77 9.35
CA VAL A 35 -2.27 -3.43 8.82
C VAL A 35 -1.42 -2.46 9.62
N ASP A 36 -0.47 -1.80 8.96
CA ASP A 36 0.35 -0.73 9.51
C ASP A 36 0.27 0.51 8.63
N ALA A 37 -0.39 1.54 9.13
CA ALA A 37 -0.72 2.71 8.36
C ALA A 37 -1.07 3.92 9.25
N ASN A 38 -1.62 4.97 8.66
CA ASN A 38 -1.97 6.23 9.32
C ASN A 38 -3.37 6.24 9.99
N SER A 39 -3.86 7.42 10.32
CA SER A 39 -5.12 7.64 11.01
C SER A 39 -6.35 7.10 10.28
N TYR A 40 -6.37 7.05 8.96
CA TYR A 40 -7.49 6.46 8.21
C TYR A 40 -7.74 5.00 8.58
N TYR A 41 -6.67 4.29 8.92
CA TYR A 41 -6.68 2.90 9.33
C TYR A 41 -6.76 2.76 10.85
N ALA A 42 -6.19 3.71 11.61
CA ALA A 42 -6.19 3.69 13.07
C ALA A 42 -7.60 3.79 13.64
N GLU A 43 -8.51 4.50 12.99
CA GLU A 43 -9.92 4.54 13.40
C GLU A 43 -10.61 3.17 13.37
N TRP A 44 -10.08 2.23 12.57
CA TRP A 44 -10.57 0.85 12.54
C TRP A 44 -10.19 0.04 13.79
N VAL A 45 -9.26 0.52 14.59
CA VAL A 45 -8.91 -0.10 15.88
C VAL A 45 -10.10 -0.06 16.84
N TYR A 46 -10.88 1.03 16.82
CA TYR A 46 -12.02 1.20 17.70
C TYR A 46 -13.21 0.31 17.31
N ASP A 47 -13.40 0.06 16.01
CA ASP A 47 -14.48 -0.79 15.51
C ASP A 47 -14.04 -2.24 15.25
N GLY A 48 -12.74 -2.46 15.21
CA GLY A 48 -12.09 -3.70 14.77
C GLY A 48 -12.13 -3.87 13.26
N ILE A 49 -10.98 -4.15 12.66
CA ILE A 49 -10.84 -4.40 11.22
C ILE A 49 -11.81 -5.50 10.72
N GLN A 50 -12.23 -6.37 11.62
CA GLN A 50 -13.17 -7.47 11.38
C GLN A 50 -14.63 -7.02 11.26
N LYS A 51 -14.93 -5.73 11.37
CA LYS A 51 -16.29 -5.18 11.32
C LYS A 51 -16.53 -4.24 10.14
N ILE A 52 -15.57 -4.09 9.24
CA ILE A 52 -15.64 -3.10 8.18
C ILE A 52 -15.87 -3.77 6.83
N GLY A 53 -17.13 -3.74 6.38
CA GLY A 53 -17.59 -4.04 5.03
C GLY A 53 -16.95 -5.27 4.38
N ASN A 54 -16.57 -5.13 3.13
CA ASN A 54 -16.01 -6.21 2.32
C ASN A 54 -14.67 -6.75 2.85
N LEU A 55 -13.90 -5.96 3.59
CA LEU A 55 -12.66 -6.44 4.19
C LEU A 55 -12.95 -7.43 5.33
N ALA A 56 -13.94 -7.14 6.19
CA ALA A 56 -14.37 -8.05 7.23
C ALA A 56 -14.93 -9.36 6.65
N THR A 57 -15.73 -9.25 5.58
CA THR A 57 -16.25 -10.40 4.85
C THR A 57 -15.10 -11.26 4.31
N LEU A 58 -14.12 -10.67 3.65
CA LEU A 58 -12.97 -11.40 3.12
C LEU A 58 -12.17 -12.12 4.22
N ILE A 59 -11.92 -11.43 5.35
CA ILE A 59 -11.20 -12.02 6.49
C ILE A 59 -11.94 -13.25 7.01
N SER A 60 -13.26 -13.15 7.15
CA SER A 60 -14.11 -14.26 7.60
C SER A 60 -14.17 -15.42 6.59
N GLU A 61 -14.42 -15.13 5.32
CA GLU A 61 -14.54 -16.12 4.25
C GLU A 61 -13.26 -16.92 4.02
N LYS A 62 -12.11 -16.28 4.21
CA LYS A 62 -10.78 -16.88 4.03
C LYS A 62 -10.16 -17.36 5.35
N ASN A 63 -10.92 -17.37 6.42
CA ASN A 63 -10.44 -17.80 7.74
C ASN A 63 -9.11 -17.13 8.15
N MET A 64 -8.95 -15.86 7.80
CA MET A 64 -7.76 -15.08 8.07
C MET A 64 -7.73 -14.60 9.52
N THR A 65 -6.53 -14.44 10.07
CA THR A 65 -6.33 -13.60 11.26
C THR A 65 -5.94 -12.20 10.83
N ALA A 66 -6.32 -11.19 11.61
CA ALA A 66 -6.00 -9.80 11.28
C ALA A 66 -5.62 -9.00 12.52
N ALA A 67 -4.57 -8.20 12.40
CA ALA A 67 -4.14 -7.24 13.40
C ALA A 67 -3.99 -5.86 12.77
N ASN A 68 -4.45 -4.83 13.48
CA ASN A 68 -4.27 -3.45 13.08
C ASN A 68 -3.35 -2.73 14.07
N VAL A 69 -2.18 -2.31 13.60
CA VAL A 69 -1.16 -1.58 14.36
C VAL A 69 -0.97 -0.15 13.84
N ALA A 70 -1.93 0.34 13.06
CA ALA A 70 -1.94 1.70 12.53
C ALA A 70 -2.00 2.73 13.67
N ILE A 71 -1.36 3.88 13.45
CA ILE A 71 -1.27 4.97 14.44
C ILE A 71 -1.74 6.27 13.78
N ALA A 72 -2.56 7.05 14.51
CA ALA A 72 -2.97 8.37 14.04
C ALA A 72 -1.78 9.35 13.96
N ASN A 73 -1.83 10.27 13.00
CA ASN A 73 -0.81 11.31 12.77
C ASN A 73 0.62 10.79 12.54
N ILE A 74 0.75 9.56 12.06
CA ILE A 74 2.06 8.98 11.73
C ILE A 74 2.42 9.32 10.28
N SER A 75 3.70 9.56 10.02
CA SER A 75 4.28 9.67 8.68
C SER A 75 5.15 8.46 8.35
N TRP A 76 5.51 8.28 7.08
CA TRP A 76 6.45 7.20 6.69
C TRP A 76 7.74 7.21 7.50
N ALA A 77 8.28 8.40 7.79
CA ALA A 77 9.49 8.52 8.58
C ALA A 77 9.31 7.92 9.98
N VAL A 78 8.21 8.26 10.66
CA VAL A 78 7.89 7.73 11.99
C VAL A 78 7.53 6.23 11.93
N MET A 79 6.87 5.77 10.86
CA MET A 79 6.60 4.34 10.66
C MET A 79 7.89 3.52 10.55
N ILE A 80 8.94 4.06 9.89
CA ILE A 80 10.26 3.42 9.82
C ILE A 80 10.88 3.30 11.21
N GLU A 81 10.80 4.34 12.02
CA GLU A 81 11.35 4.34 13.39
C GLU A 81 10.60 3.40 14.33
N THR A 82 9.30 3.24 14.12
CA THR A 82 8.41 2.44 14.98
C THR A 82 8.06 1.07 14.37
N VAL A 83 8.79 0.62 13.36
CA VAL A 83 8.48 -0.60 12.60
C VAL A 83 8.42 -1.87 13.46
N SER A 84 9.09 -1.87 14.61
CA SER A 84 9.07 -3.01 15.55
C SER A 84 7.69 -3.34 16.13
N LYS A 85 6.74 -2.42 16.04
CA LYS A 85 5.35 -2.64 16.49
C LYS A 85 4.61 -3.75 15.74
N ILE A 86 5.08 -4.12 14.53
CA ILE A 86 4.52 -5.23 13.77
C ILE A 86 4.89 -6.61 14.33
N LEU A 87 6.04 -6.72 15.02
CA LEU A 87 6.59 -8.00 15.48
C LEU A 87 5.64 -8.85 16.33
N PRO A 88 4.90 -8.30 17.33
CA PRO A 88 4.01 -9.11 18.14
C PRO A 88 2.86 -9.76 17.37
N ASN A 89 2.56 -9.25 16.18
CA ASN A 89 1.44 -9.69 15.36
C ASN A 89 1.86 -10.58 14.19
N PHE A 90 3.17 -10.75 13.97
CA PHE A 90 3.68 -11.62 12.91
C PHE A 90 3.62 -13.08 13.36
N ASP A 91 2.97 -13.93 12.58
CA ASP A 91 2.87 -15.38 12.87
C ASP A 91 3.85 -16.16 11.98
N PRO A 92 4.95 -16.70 12.54
CA PRO A 92 5.94 -17.44 11.74
C PRO A 92 5.40 -18.73 11.12
N ASN A 93 4.27 -19.25 11.60
CA ASN A 93 3.66 -20.48 11.12
C ASN A 93 2.59 -20.25 10.02
N LYS A 94 2.28 -18.99 9.71
CA LYS A 94 1.31 -18.61 8.68
C LYS A 94 1.98 -17.90 7.53
N LYS A 95 1.29 -17.79 6.41
CA LYS A 95 1.59 -16.78 5.40
C LYS A 95 1.17 -15.42 5.97
N ASN A 96 2.04 -14.42 5.89
CA ASN A 96 1.79 -13.09 6.43
C ASN A 96 1.69 -12.07 5.30
N ILE A 97 0.65 -11.26 5.35
CA ILE A 97 0.39 -10.17 4.42
C ILE A 97 0.55 -8.86 5.18
N LEU A 98 1.42 -7.97 4.69
CA LEU A 98 1.50 -6.60 5.17
C LEU A 98 0.61 -5.72 4.30
N VAL A 99 -0.31 -4.98 4.92
CA VAL A 99 -1.02 -3.86 4.30
C VAL A 99 -0.46 -2.58 4.89
N CYS A 100 0.10 -1.72 4.06
CA CYS A 100 0.69 -0.46 4.51
C CYS A 100 0.28 0.70 3.61
N GLY A 101 0.15 1.89 4.20
CA GLY A 101 -0.21 3.08 3.47
C GLY A 101 -0.14 4.34 4.33
N GLU A 102 0.79 5.23 3.95
CA GLU A 102 0.92 6.54 4.58
C GLU A 102 1.58 7.54 3.62
N THR A 103 0.84 8.08 2.70
CA THR A 103 1.40 9.07 1.77
C THR A 103 1.00 10.49 2.16
N ARG A 104 -0.19 10.65 2.74
CA ARG A 104 -0.81 11.94 2.99
C ARG A 104 -0.12 12.76 4.06
N ASN A 105 0.07 12.21 5.27
CA ASN A 105 0.69 12.96 6.36
C ASN A 105 2.13 13.33 5.99
N GLN A 106 2.85 12.43 5.34
CA GLN A 106 4.19 12.71 4.84
C GLN A 106 4.18 13.84 3.79
N ALA A 107 3.22 13.84 2.87
CA ALA A 107 3.12 14.89 1.86
C ALA A 107 2.80 16.27 2.47
N LEU A 108 2.12 16.31 3.62
CA LEU A 108 1.72 17.52 4.32
C LEU A 108 2.67 17.94 5.46
N GLU A 109 3.60 17.09 5.86
CA GLU A 109 4.43 17.27 7.07
C GLU A 109 5.30 18.53 7.04
N ASN A 110 5.71 18.98 5.87
CA ASN A 110 6.51 20.19 5.72
C ASN A 110 5.78 21.26 4.90
N PRO A 111 5.05 22.16 5.55
CA PRO A 111 4.26 23.16 4.85
C PRO A 111 5.07 24.15 3.99
N GLY A 112 6.35 24.38 4.28
CA GLY A 112 7.22 25.25 3.50
C GLY A 112 7.86 24.59 2.27
N ALA A 113 7.90 23.24 2.24
CA ALA A 113 8.48 22.47 1.15
C ALA A 113 7.84 21.06 1.15
N PRO A 114 6.67 20.91 0.54
CA PRO A 114 5.98 19.61 0.50
C PRO A 114 6.89 18.54 -0.10
N TRP A 115 6.86 17.36 0.49
CA TRP A 115 7.67 16.25 0.07
C TRP A 115 7.39 15.89 -1.40
N THR A 116 8.43 15.78 -2.19
CA THR A 116 8.32 15.41 -3.60
C THR A 116 7.91 13.96 -3.76
N THR A 117 7.33 13.63 -4.91
CA THR A 117 7.01 12.24 -5.28
C THR A 117 8.22 11.30 -5.12
N ALA A 118 9.42 11.74 -5.50
CA ALA A 118 10.65 10.96 -5.35
C ALA A 118 10.95 10.63 -3.88
N LYS A 119 10.68 11.57 -2.96
CA LYS A 119 10.86 11.34 -1.52
C LYS A 119 9.82 10.40 -0.95
N LEU A 120 8.57 10.50 -1.40
CA LEU A 120 7.51 9.55 -1.02
C LEU A 120 7.87 8.12 -1.47
N VAL A 121 8.36 7.95 -2.68
CA VAL A 121 8.85 6.68 -3.22
C VAL A 121 10.02 6.12 -2.37
N GLU A 122 11.01 6.96 -2.04
CA GLU A 122 12.15 6.56 -1.21
C GLU A 122 11.69 6.06 0.17
N LEU A 123 10.84 6.82 0.85
CA LEU A 123 10.40 6.49 2.21
C LEU A 123 9.52 5.24 2.23
N THR A 124 8.62 5.08 1.27
CA THR A 124 7.80 3.87 1.12
C THR A 124 8.66 2.63 0.95
N ARG A 125 9.65 2.69 0.04
CA ARG A 125 10.60 1.59 -0.16
C ARG A 125 11.38 1.27 1.12
N ARG A 126 11.87 2.29 1.82
CA ARG A 126 12.61 2.11 3.08
C ARG A 126 11.74 1.46 4.15
N TYR A 127 10.48 1.89 4.28
CA TYR A 127 9.56 1.29 5.23
C TYR A 127 9.33 -0.19 4.94
N ILE A 128 8.97 -0.56 3.71
CA ILE A 128 8.72 -1.96 3.32
C ILE A 128 9.97 -2.82 3.54
N ALA A 129 11.15 -2.31 3.16
CA ALA A 129 12.41 -3.00 3.39
C ALA A 129 12.69 -3.21 4.89
N SER A 130 12.46 -2.18 5.72
CA SER A 130 12.65 -2.26 7.18
C SER A 130 11.68 -3.25 7.82
N ALA A 131 10.41 -3.25 7.40
CA ALA A 131 9.40 -4.18 7.87
C ALA A 131 9.78 -5.65 7.57
N ASN A 132 10.22 -5.91 6.34
CA ASN A 132 10.70 -7.24 5.95
C ASN A 132 11.97 -7.64 6.71
N LEU A 133 12.91 -6.72 6.88
CA LEU A 133 14.17 -6.99 7.58
C LEU A 133 13.94 -7.40 9.03
N ILE A 134 13.17 -6.61 9.77
CA ILE A 134 12.97 -6.84 11.22
C ILE A 134 12.23 -8.15 11.52
N VAL A 135 11.25 -8.53 10.70
CA VAL A 135 10.55 -9.82 10.86
C VAL A 135 11.45 -10.98 10.45
N LYS A 136 12.27 -10.81 9.40
CA LYS A 136 13.23 -11.81 8.95
C LYS A 136 14.33 -12.06 9.99
N GLU A 137 14.84 -11.02 10.62
CA GLU A 137 15.83 -11.13 11.70
C GLU A 137 15.27 -11.89 12.90
N LYS A 138 14.01 -11.63 13.27
CA LYS A 138 13.40 -12.25 14.45
C LYS A 138 12.86 -13.67 14.19
N TYR A 139 12.27 -13.90 13.01
CA TYR A 139 11.50 -15.13 12.73
C TYR A 139 12.07 -15.97 11.58
N GLY A 140 13.16 -15.54 10.94
CA GLY A 140 13.80 -16.26 9.84
C GLY A 140 13.13 -16.09 8.47
N LYS A 141 11.98 -15.42 8.41
CA LYS A 141 11.25 -15.15 7.14
C LYS A 141 10.64 -13.74 7.12
N GLY A 142 10.50 -13.17 5.94
CA GLY A 142 9.81 -11.90 5.72
C GLY A 142 8.30 -12.07 5.51
N PHE A 143 7.63 -10.99 5.11
CA PHE A 143 6.26 -11.06 4.64
C PHE A 143 6.16 -11.86 3.34
N ASP A 144 5.13 -12.67 3.22
CA ASP A 144 4.87 -13.45 2.00
C ASP A 144 4.30 -12.55 0.90
N LYS A 145 3.54 -11.52 1.27
CA LYS A 145 2.95 -10.52 0.38
C LYS A 145 2.86 -9.14 1.03
N VAL A 146 2.95 -8.11 0.19
CA VAL A 146 2.79 -6.71 0.60
C VAL A 146 1.75 -6.02 -0.28
N VAL A 147 0.75 -5.45 0.36
CA VAL A 147 -0.27 -4.59 -0.26
C VAL A 147 0.07 -3.14 0.08
N LEU A 148 0.45 -2.36 -0.91
CA LEU A 148 0.66 -0.93 -0.76
C LEU A 148 -0.65 -0.21 -1.05
N CYS A 149 -1.10 0.61 -0.11
CA CYS A 149 -2.29 1.42 -0.27
C CYS A 149 -1.94 2.79 -0.86
N GLY A 150 -2.75 3.23 -1.80
CA GLY A 150 -2.67 4.53 -2.44
C GLY A 150 -3.02 5.68 -1.50
N SER A 151 -2.95 6.87 -2.02
CA SER A 151 -3.24 8.08 -1.28
C SER A 151 -4.72 8.44 -1.36
N ILE A 152 -5.19 9.12 -0.32
CA ILE A 152 -6.47 9.80 -0.29
C ILE A 152 -6.21 11.30 -0.35
N PRO A 153 -6.86 12.04 -1.25
CA PRO A 153 -6.65 13.48 -1.35
C PRO A 153 -7.02 14.18 -0.04
N SER A 154 -6.32 15.27 0.23
CA SER A 154 -6.64 16.15 1.34
C SER A 154 -7.61 17.21 0.88
N ASP A 155 -8.72 17.36 1.58
CA ASP A 155 -9.67 18.47 1.42
C ASP A 155 -9.43 19.46 2.56
N GLY A 156 -8.52 20.38 2.36
CA GLY A 156 -8.12 21.30 3.41
C GLY A 156 -8.44 22.75 3.06
N LYS A 157 -9.31 23.37 3.85
CA LYS A 157 -9.38 24.84 3.93
C LYS A 157 -8.47 25.28 5.06
N THR A 158 -7.34 25.81 4.71
CA THR A 158 -6.51 26.59 5.62
C THR A 158 -6.26 27.93 4.99
N SER A 159 -5.51 28.82 5.62
CA SER A 159 -5.07 30.08 5.05
C SER A 159 -4.68 29.95 3.55
N PRO A 160 -4.67 31.02 2.77
CA PRO A 160 -4.27 30.96 1.35
C PRO A 160 -2.96 30.21 1.10
N ASP A 161 -2.00 30.31 2.01
CA ASP A 161 -0.75 29.57 1.95
C ASP A 161 -0.97 28.07 2.18
N GLY A 162 -1.84 27.70 3.12
CA GLY A 162 -2.23 26.32 3.38
C GLY A 162 -2.95 25.66 2.22
N GLU A 163 -3.78 26.38 1.48
CA GLU A 163 -4.45 25.88 0.28
C GLU A 163 -3.44 25.51 -0.80
N THR A 164 -2.43 26.35 -1.04
CA THR A 164 -1.34 26.05 -1.98
C THR A 164 -0.55 24.81 -1.58
N ILE A 165 -0.26 24.65 -0.28
CA ILE A 165 0.46 23.49 0.26
C ILE A 165 -0.35 22.20 0.02
N VAL A 166 -1.64 22.23 0.34
CA VAL A 166 -2.53 21.08 0.14
C VAL A 166 -2.64 20.71 -1.33
N LYS A 167 -2.77 21.71 -2.22
CA LYS A 167 -2.79 21.48 -3.67
C LYS A 167 -1.50 20.80 -4.15
N THR A 168 -0.35 21.29 -3.73
CA THR A 168 0.95 20.70 -4.09
C THR A 168 1.10 19.28 -3.52
N ALA A 169 0.68 19.05 -2.26
CA ALA A 169 0.68 17.72 -1.66
C ALA A 169 -0.23 16.75 -2.43
N ASN A 170 -1.43 17.17 -2.83
CA ASN A 170 -2.34 16.35 -3.64
C ASN A 170 -1.73 16.01 -5.01
N GLN A 171 -1.05 16.95 -5.66
CA GLN A 171 -0.35 16.69 -6.92
C GLN A 171 0.78 15.67 -6.75
N ASN A 172 1.56 15.77 -5.68
CA ASN A 172 2.61 14.79 -5.37
C ASN A 172 2.03 13.41 -5.06
N MET A 173 0.90 13.35 -4.35
CA MET A 173 0.19 12.09 -4.08
C MET A 173 -0.37 11.46 -5.36
N LEU A 174 -0.95 12.25 -6.27
CA LEU A 174 -1.39 11.77 -7.59
C LEU A 174 -0.24 11.16 -8.39
N ALA A 175 0.89 11.85 -8.43
CA ALA A 175 2.08 11.37 -9.13
C ALA A 175 2.67 10.11 -8.47
N PHE A 176 2.59 9.99 -7.14
CA PHE A 176 2.97 8.77 -6.42
C PHE A 176 2.03 7.62 -6.76
N ASP A 177 0.70 7.83 -6.77
CA ASP A 177 -0.26 6.80 -7.13
C ASP A 177 -0.04 6.34 -8.59
N ALA A 178 0.20 7.27 -9.51
CA ALA A 178 0.54 6.95 -10.90
C ALA A 178 1.82 6.09 -11.01
N TYR A 179 2.84 6.40 -10.21
CA TYR A 179 4.06 5.60 -10.11
C TYR A 179 3.76 4.17 -9.62
N CYS A 180 2.88 4.00 -8.64
CA CYS A 180 2.55 2.70 -8.06
C CYS A 180 1.63 1.84 -8.93
N ARG A 181 0.93 2.42 -9.92
CA ARG A 181 0.10 1.66 -10.89
C ARG A 181 0.93 0.81 -11.84
N ASP A 182 2.15 1.24 -12.15
CA ASP A 182 3.05 0.43 -12.97
C ASP A 182 3.62 -0.74 -12.14
N ARG A 183 3.48 -1.95 -12.67
CA ARG A 183 3.86 -3.18 -11.97
C ARG A 183 5.35 -3.26 -11.64
N ALA A 184 6.20 -2.79 -12.54
CA ALA A 184 7.65 -2.86 -12.35
C ALA A 184 8.11 -1.87 -11.28
N THR A 185 7.57 -0.64 -11.30
CA THR A 185 7.85 0.36 -10.27
C THR A 185 7.29 -0.05 -8.92
N LEU A 186 6.07 -0.62 -8.86
CA LEU A 186 5.50 -1.17 -7.63
C LEU A 186 6.38 -2.25 -7.02
N ALA A 187 6.82 -3.21 -7.84
CA ALA A 187 7.75 -4.26 -7.41
C ALA A 187 9.08 -3.71 -6.90
N SER A 188 9.57 -2.60 -7.47
CA SER A 188 10.79 -1.92 -7.01
C SER A 188 10.67 -1.31 -5.61
N LEU A 189 9.43 -1.08 -5.14
CA LEU A 189 9.14 -0.67 -3.76
C LEU A 189 9.10 -1.87 -2.79
N GLY A 190 9.05 -3.08 -3.30
CA GLY A 190 8.86 -4.30 -2.52
C GLY A 190 7.39 -4.65 -2.28
N ALA A 191 6.46 -4.08 -3.07
CA ALA A 191 5.04 -4.36 -2.97
C ALA A 191 4.56 -5.27 -4.11
N ASP A 192 3.60 -6.15 -3.82
CA ASP A 192 3.03 -7.11 -4.77
C ASP A 192 1.79 -6.56 -5.48
N VAL A 193 0.94 -5.83 -4.76
CA VAL A 193 -0.28 -5.21 -5.30
C VAL A 193 -0.47 -3.81 -4.75
N PHE A 194 -1.12 -2.97 -5.53
CA PHE A 194 -1.47 -1.59 -5.19
C PHE A 194 -2.97 -1.46 -4.98
N ALA A 195 -3.39 -1.01 -3.80
CA ALA A 195 -4.78 -0.67 -3.51
C ALA A 195 -5.04 0.77 -3.96
N ASP A 196 -5.56 0.93 -5.17
CA ASP A 196 -5.77 2.22 -5.83
C ASP A 196 -7.17 2.76 -5.55
N PHE A 197 -7.30 3.56 -4.52
CA PHE A 197 -8.58 4.15 -4.12
C PHE A 197 -9.22 5.00 -5.21
N ARG A 198 -8.42 5.75 -5.95
CA ARG A 198 -8.89 6.69 -6.98
C ARG A 198 -9.44 6.00 -8.21
N THR A 199 -8.89 4.84 -8.56
CA THR A 199 -9.36 4.06 -9.72
C THR A 199 -10.52 3.14 -9.35
N VAL A 200 -10.51 2.56 -8.14
CA VAL A 200 -11.58 1.64 -7.72
C VAL A 200 -12.86 2.39 -7.35
N HIS A 201 -12.72 3.50 -6.64
CA HIS A 201 -13.84 4.32 -6.16
C HIS A 201 -13.64 5.81 -6.46
N PRO A 202 -13.56 6.21 -7.74
CA PRO A 202 -13.36 7.61 -8.12
C PRO A 202 -14.48 8.53 -7.63
N GLU A 203 -15.67 8.01 -7.43
CA GLU A 203 -16.82 8.74 -6.90
C GLU A 203 -16.62 9.24 -5.47
N TYR A 204 -15.72 8.61 -4.71
CA TYR A 204 -15.37 9.01 -3.34
C TYR A 204 -13.98 9.64 -3.24
N PHE A 205 -13.03 9.20 -4.07
CA PHE A 205 -11.63 9.58 -3.92
C PHE A 205 -11.09 10.44 -5.07
N GLY A 206 -11.96 10.85 -5.99
CA GLY A 206 -11.70 11.91 -6.94
C GLY A 206 -10.97 11.54 -8.22
N GLY A 207 -10.64 10.28 -8.48
CA GLY A 207 -9.97 9.88 -9.72
C GLY A 207 -8.67 10.68 -10.02
N ASP A 208 -8.16 10.56 -11.24
CA ASP A 208 -6.91 11.23 -11.64
C ASP A 208 -7.08 12.73 -11.94
N GLY A 209 -8.30 13.17 -12.27
CA GLY A 209 -8.62 14.57 -12.56
C GLY A 209 -9.03 15.38 -11.34
N TRP A 210 -8.90 14.82 -10.14
CA TRP A 210 -9.27 15.49 -8.92
C TRP A 210 -8.33 16.69 -8.66
N ASP A 211 -8.89 17.88 -8.62
CA ASP A 211 -8.26 19.05 -8.08
C ASP A 211 -8.84 19.35 -6.70
N ASN A 212 -8.10 20.03 -5.88
CA ASN A 212 -8.46 20.27 -4.49
C ASN A 212 -9.64 21.22 -4.36
N GLU A 213 -10.86 20.76 -4.68
CA GLU A 213 -12.08 21.55 -4.51
C GLU A 213 -12.46 21.61 -3.03
N PRO A 214 -12.62 22.81 -2.45
CA PRO A 214 -13.11 22.94 -1.09
C PRO A 214 -14.48 22.26 -0.91
N GLY A 215 -14.62 21.47 0.15
CA GLY A 215 -15.87 20.75 0.42
C GLY A 215 -16.08 19.48 -0.40
N PHE A 216 -15.06 19.00 -1.11
CA PHE A 216 -15.14 17.80 -1.94
C PHE A 216 -15.75 16.60 -1.20
N TRP A 217 -15.28 16.31 0.00
CA TRP A 217 -15.80 15.20 0.81
C TRP A 217 -17.27 15.39 1.20
N ALA A 218 -17.66 16.60 1.59
CA ALA A 218 -19.06 16.93 1.89
C ALA A 218 -19.97 16.75 0.68
N GLN A 219 -19.50 17.14 -0.52
CA GLN A 219 -20.21 16.93 -1.78
C GLN A 219 -20.40 15.44 -2.11
N LYS A 220 -19.48 14.59 -1.67
CA LYS A 220 -19.56 13.13 -1.83
C LYS A 220 -20.33 12.42 -0.71
N GLY A 221 -21.04 13.15 0.13
CA GLY A 221 -21.81 12.58 1.25
C GLY A 221 -20.94 12.03 2.39
N VAL A 222 -19.68 12.42 2.42
CA VAL A 222 -18.77 12.07 3.52
C VAL A 222 -18.91 13.08 4.62
N THR A 223 -19.24 12.62 5.84
CA THR A 223 -19.33 13.50 6.99
C THR A 223 -17.92 13.90 7.42
N VAL A 224 -17.61 15.16 7.29
CA VAL A 224 -16.36 15.75 7.75
C VAL A 224 -16.42 15.90 9.26
N LYS A 225 -15.49 15.29 9.98
CA LYS A 225 -15.26 15.65 11.37
C LYS A 225 -14.43 16.93 11.36
N GLU A 226 -15.10 18.07 11.53
CA GLU A 226 -14.44 19.35 11.75
C GLU A 226 -13.63 19.31 13.06
N THR A 227 -12.41 18.83 12.97
CA THR A 227 -11.43 19.10 14.01
C THR A 227 -10.27 19.81 13.35
N THR A 228 -10.22 21.13 13.51
CA THR A 228 -9.10 21.98 13.05
C THR A 228 -8.86 22.02 11.53
N GLY A 229 -9.89 22.35 10.75
CA GLY A 229 -9.72 23.02 9.45
C GLY A 229 -9.11 22.27 8.27
N ALA A 230 -8.70 21.01 8.36
CA ALA A 230 -7.97 20.41 7.26
C ALA A 230 -8.09 18.88 7.12
N LEU A 231 -8.86 18.16 7.91
CA LEU A 231 -8.75 16.71 7.92
C LEU A 231 -10.08 16.01 7.78
N THR A 232 -10.18 15.32 6.69
CA THR A 232 -11.34 14.53 6.35
C THR A 232 -10.97 13.06 6.37
N HIS A 233 -11.49 12.34 7.33
CA HIS A 233 -11.45 10.89 7.31
C HIS A 233 -12.67 10.36 6.56
N PRO A 234 -12.55 9.34 5.71
CA PRO A 234 -13.69 8.73 5.06
C PRO A 234 -14.68 8.18 6.09
N LEU A 235 -15.95 8.58 5.99
CA LEU A 235 -17.03 8.11 6.84
C LEU A 235 -18.16 7.56 5.98
N GLY A 236 -19.06 6.77 6.58
CA GLY A 236 -20.21 6.20 5.88
C GLY A 236 -19.82 5.41 4.64
N ALA A 237 -20.44 5.69 3.50
CA ALA A 237 -20.22 4.97 2.25
C ALA A 237 -18.75 5.09 1.72
N ALA A 238 -18.10 6.23 1.95
CA ALA A 238 -16.69 6.39 1.57
C ALA A 238 -15.76 5.51 2.43
N ARG A 239 -16.09 5.27 3.69
CA ARG A 239 -15.36 4.33 4.55
C ARG A 239 -15.50 2.89 4.06
N GLU A 240 -16.71 2.50 3.64
CA GLU A 240 -16.96 1.19 3.04
C GLU A 240 -16.20 1.03 1.72
N ALA A 241 -16.20 2.04 0.85
CA ALA A 241 -15.43 2.06 -0.38
C ALA A 241 -13.92 1.94 -0.14
N PHE A 242 -13.42 2.57 0.94
CA PHE A 242 -12.02 2.45 1.36
C PHE A 242 -11.68 1.01 1.73
N ALA A 243 -12.49 0.36 2.56
CA ALA A 243 -12.31 -1.03 2.95
C ALA A 243 -12.44 -1.99 1.76
N ASP A 244 -13.38 -1.72 0.85
CA ASP A 244 -13.58 -2.50 -0.37
C ASP A 244 -12.35 -2.46 -1.29
N THR A 245 -11.76 -1.30 -1.49
CA THR A 245 -10.53 -1.17 -2.29
C THR A 245 -9.40 -2.06 -1.77
N ILE A 246 -9.22 -2.09 -0.44
CA ILE A 246 -8.20 -2.93 0.19
C ILE A 246 -8.54 -4.41 0.03
N ALA A 247 -9.81 -4.79 0.24
CA ALA A 247 -10.26 -6.15 0.06
C ALA A 247 -10.04 -6.65 -1.37
N GLN A 248 -10.36 -5.81 -2.37
CA GLN A 248 -10.11 -6.13 -3.79
C GLN A 248 -8.61 -6.28 -4.08
N ALA A 249 -7.76 -5.42 -3.51
CA ALA A 249 -6.31 -5.53 -3.67
C ALA A 249 -5.78 -6.85 -3.08
N ILE A 250 -6.22 -7.23 -1.89
CA ILE A 250 -5.84 -8.51 -1.26
C ILE A 250 -6.31 -9.69 -2.11
N LYS A 251 -7.54 -9.69 -2.64
CA LYS A 251 -8.06 -10.76 -3.53
C LYS A 251 -7.18 -10.95 -4.77
N ARG A 252 -6.58 -9.87 -5.32
CA ARG A 252 -5.67 -9.97 -6.48
C ARG A 252 -4.37 -10.72 -6.20
N LEU A 253 -4.03 -10.98 -4.93
CA LEU A 253 -2.87 -11.82 -4.59
C LEU A 253 -3.06 -13.30 -4.97
N GLU A 254 -4.31 -13.75 -5.19
CA GLU A 254 -4.62 -15.13 -5.61
C GLU A 254 -4.63 -15.31 -7.16
N ALA A 255 -4.47 -14.23 -7.93
CA ALA A 255 -4.60 -14.23 -9.39
C ALA A 255 -3.36 -14.76 -10.15
#